data_89b33882a0c1707c9426676af34fabb9
#
_entry.id   89b33882a0c1707c9426676af34fabb9
#
_cell.length_a   1.000
_cell.length_b   1.000
_cell.length_c   1.000
_cell.angle_alpha   90.00
_cell.angle_beta   90.00
_cell.angle_gamma   90.00
#
_symmetry.space_group_name_H-M   'P 1'
#
loop_
_entity.id
_entity.type
_entity.pdbx_description
1 polymer ?
#
loop_
_entity_poly.entity_id
_entity_poly.type
_entity_poly.pdbx_seq_one_letter_code
_entity_poly.pdbx_strand_id
1 'polypeptide(L)'
;MATAAIALAASATASAQTPPEFYGVVPQGELTDKDIERMGAGRVGTARVTLPWSQIDPTALPRDYLWQDFDEIVAEAARQDVAILPMAFSVPPWVSAMEGCRKPPGGPCEVRPPQTQAGLEAWRSFLAAAVDRYGPGGVFWTLNPTLPERPIRAWQIWNEQNSPGFYQPRPDVSDYAALLSAASAGIRAEDPEAEVVLGGLYRFPLGGDGGGIRGTDFLERLYAQPGIEAAFDGVAVHPYSARLLGMRSQVRRMTSIVDAHGDGQEGIWITEVGWASGGGPHPLNRGPEGQAERLRRAFAWFTARRAALNIRLVAWYAWRDTKGDAVCDWCANSGLLEFDSTPKPAWLEFLRFTGGR
;
A
#
# COMPACT_ATOMS: atom_id res chain seq x y z
N MET A 1 -38.65 45.44 30.64
CA MET A 1 -38.70 44.18 29.88
C MET A 1 -37.57 44.20 28.86
N ALA A 2 -36.52 43.46 29.13
CA ALA A 2 -35.35 43.38 28.23
C ALA A 2 -35.39 42.01 27.57
N THR A 3 -35.56 41.99 26.24
CA THR A 3 -35.55 40.79 25.39
C THR A 3 -34.11 40.44 25.04
N ALA A 4 -33.62 39.36 25.59
CA ALA A 4 -32.32 38.78 25.20
C ALA A 4 -32.50 37.99 23.90
N ALA A 5 -31.84 38.43 22.84
CA ALA A 5 -31.71 37.68 21.58
C ALA A 5 -30.59 36.65 21.72
N ILE A 6 -30.94 35.36 21.71
CA ILE A 6 -29.96 34.25 21.65
C ILE A 6 -29.57 34.08 20.18
N ALA A 7 -28.34 34.46 19.84
CA ALA A 7 -27.75 34.18 18.55
C ALA A 7 -27.30 32.70 18.52
N LEU A 8 -28.01 31.84 17.78
CA LEU A 8 -27.52 30.51 17.43
C LEU A 8 -26.36 30.66 16.41
N ALA A 9 -25.15 30.48 16.87
CA ALA A 9 -24.02 30.29 15.99
C ALA A 9 -24.11 28.89 15.35
N ALA A 10 -24.56 28.85 14.10
CA ALA A 10 -24.43 27.64 13.28
C ALA A 10 -22.95 27.42 12.95
N SER A 11 -22.32 26.51 13.67
CA SER A 11 -20.99 26.00 13.29
C SER A 11 -21.14 25.20 12.00
N ALA A 12 -20.93 25.87 10.86
CA ALA A 12 -20.71 25.19 9.59
C ALA A 12 -19.38 24.44 9.73
N THR A 13 -19.44 23.13 9.98
CA THR A 13 -18.28 22.26 9.79
C THR A 13 -17.94 22.32 8.31
N ALA A 14 -16.90 23.08 7.96
CA ALA A 14 -16.30 23.01 6.64
C ALA A 14 -15.95 21.54 6.40
N SER A 15 -16.59 20.93 5.40
CA SER A 15 -16.18 19.59 4.93
C SER A 15 -14.74 19.75 4.46
N ALA A 16 -13.79 19.25 5.24
CA ALA A 16 -12.39 19.31 4.87
C ALA A 16 -12.25 18.63 3.52
N GLN A 17 -11.76 19.36 2.54
CA GLN A 17 -11.56 18.86 1.18
C GLN A 17 -10.71 17.59 1.24
N THR A 18 -11.07 16.58 0.45
CA THR A 18 -10.32 15.33 0.36
C THR A 18 -8.89 15.63 -0.13
N PRO A 19 -7.83 15.19 0.57
CA PRO A 19 -6.46 15.42 0.12
C PRO A 19 -6.22 14.89 -1.29
N PRO A 20 -5.36 15.53 -2.09
CA PRO A 20 -5.08 15.09 -3.46
C PRO A 20 -4.63 13.63 -3.55
N GLU A 21 -3.79 13.17 -2.61
CA GLU A 21 -3.25 11.82 -2.57
C GLU A 21 -4.23 10.74 -2.07
N PHE A 22 -5.44 11.12 -1.64
CA PHE A 22 -6.36 10.19 -0.94
C PHE A 22 -6.87 9.03 -1.80
N TYR A 23 -7.14 9.27 -3.09
CA TYR A 23 -7.61 8.21 -4.00
C TYR A 23 -6.46 7.66 -4.82
N GLY A 24 -6.13 6.40 -4.58
CA GLY A 24 -5.04 5.71 -5.22
C GLY A 24 -5.45 4.50 -6.04
N VAL A 25 -4.47 3.92 -6.70
CA VAL A 25 -4.57 2.66 -7.45
C VAL A 25 -3.39 1.76 -7.16
N VAL A 26 -3.57 0.47 -7.39
CA VAL A 26 -2.52 -0.55 -7.28
C VAL A 26 -2.32 -1.19 -8.64
N PRO A 27 -1.17 -1.02 -9.30
CA PRO A 27 -0.80 -1.80 -10.48
C PRO A 27 -0.54 -3.27 -10.11
N GLN A 28 -0.95 -4.20 -10.98
CA GLN A 28 -0.67 -5.64 -10.86
C GLN A 28 0.48 -6.11 -11.75
N GLY A 29 1.00 -5.28 -12.60
CA GLY A 29 2.05 -5.60 -13.54
C GLY A 29 2.89 -4.38 -13.86
N GLU A 30 3.67 -4.50 -14.89
CA GLU A 30 4.52 -3.41 -15.37
C GLU A 30 3.68 -2.16 -15.69
N LEU A 31 4.14 -1.01 -15.18
CA LEU A 31 3.60 0.30 -15.50
C LEU A 31 4.34 0.86 -16.72
N THR A 32 3.56 1.35 -17.68
CA THR A 32 4.09 2.11 -18.81
C THR A 32 3.88 3.62 -18.57
N ASP A 33 4.64 4.46 -19.26
CA ASP A 33 4.44 5.92 -19.24
C ASP A 33 2.98 6.29 -19.54
N LYS A 34 2.35 5.60 -20.52
CA LYS A 34 0.95 5.82 -20.87
C LYS A 34 -0.03 5.48 -19.73
N ASP A 35 0.31 4.54 -18.88
CA ASP A 35 -0.49 4.24 -17.69
C ASP A 35 -0.42 5.41 -16.72
N ILE A 36 0.78 5.93 -16.46
CA ILE A 36 1.00 7.04 -15.53
C ILE A 36 0.44 8.35 -16.09
N GLU A 37 0.60 8.63 -17.40
CA GLU A 37 -0.08 9.74 -18.09
C GLU A 37 -1.61 9.69 -17.91
N ARG A 38 -2.20 8.49 -18.04
CA ARG A 38 -3.65 8.31 -17.81
C ARG A 38 -4.02 8.47 -16.34
N MET A 39 -3.17 8.03 -15.42
CA MET A 39 -3.35 8.30 -13.99
C MET A 39 -3.37 9.79 -13.72
N GLY A 40 -2.44 10.56 -14.27
CA GLY A 40 -2.40 12.02 -14.15
C GLY A 40 -3.65 12.69 -14.71
N ALA A 41 -4.06 12.34 -15.95
CA ALA A 41 -5.31 12.83 -16.55
C ALA A 41 -6.54 12.49 -15.71
N GLY A 42 -6.55 11.32 -15.11
CA GLY A 42 -7.57 10.84 -14.19
C GLY A 42 -7.47 11.42 -12.78
N ARG A 43 -6.47 12.24 -12.49
CA ARG A 43 -6.17 12.76 -11.16
C ARG A 43 -6.10 11.65 -10.09
N VAL A 44 -5.46 10.54 -10.44
CA VAL A 44 -5.07 9.54 -9.45
C VAL A 44 -4.09 10.20 -8.48
N GLY A 45 -4.43 10.23 -7.21
CA GLY A 45 -3.60 10.90 -6.21
C GLY A 45 -2.35 10.11 -5.85
N THR A 46 -2.48 8.78 -5.74
CA THR A 46 -1.38 7.89 -5.32
C THR A 46 -1.35 6.61 -6.15
N ALA A 47 -0.19 6.23 -6.64
CA ALA A 47 0.08 4.89 -7.15
C ALA A 47 0.87 4.10 -6.09
N ARG A 48 0.31 2.99 -5.61
CA ARG A 48 1.02 2.06 -4.73
C ARG A 48 1.81 1.08 -5.58
N VAL A 49 3.12 1.22 -5.61
CA VAL A 49 4.03 0.50 -6.51
C VAL A 49 4.98 -0.39 -5.70
N THR A 50 5.24 -1.60 -6.18
CA THR A 50 6.27 -2.43 -5.56
C THR A 50 7.65 -1.80 -5.73
N LEU A 51 8.40 -1.69 -4.63
CA LEU A 51 9.83 -1.41 -4.60
C LEU A 51 10.56 -2.76 -4.43
N PRO A 52 10.97 -3.41 -5.53
CA PRO A 52 11.40 -4.80 -5.51
C PRO A 52 12.87 -4.92 -5.09
N TRP A 53 13.13 -5.16 -3.80
CA TRP A 53 14.50 -5.26 -3.29
C TRP A 53 15.33 -6.31 -4.04
N SER A 54 14.73 -7.46 -4.39
CA SER A 54 15.41 -8.54 -5.12
C SER A 54 15.92 -8.12 -6.51
N GLN A 55 15.26 -7.15 -7.15
CA GLN A 55 15.63 -6.66 -8.47
C GLN A 55 16.58 -5.46 -8.39
N ILE A 56 16.40 -4.62 -7.39
CA ILE A 56 17.22 -3.41 -7.22
C ILE A 56 18.59 -3.75 -6.62
N ASP A 57 18.69 -4.75 -5.75
CA ASP A 57 19.93 -5.16 -5.07
C ASP A 57 20.26 -6.65 -5.33
N PRO A 58 20.43 -7.07 -6.60
CA PRO A 58 20.54 -8.49 -6.95
C PRO A 58 21.85 -9.15 -6.51
N THR A 59 22.90 -8.38 -6.19
CA THR A 59 24.24 -8.85 -5.90
C THR A 59 24.79 -8.30 -4.58
N ALA A 60 25.50 -9.15 -3.83
CA ALA A 60 26.09 -8.75 -2.54
C ALA A 60 27.19 -7.69 -2.65
N LEU A 61 28.05 -7.80 -3.66
CA LEU A 61 29.22 -6.94 -3.91
C LEU A 61 29.64 -6.98 -5.39
N PRO A 62 29.99 -5.84 -6.02
CA PRO A 62 29.80 -4.50 -5.48
C PRO A 62 28.32 -4.20 -5.29
N ARG A 63 27.96 -3.38 -4.31
CA ARG A 63 26.57 -2.95 -4.12
C ARG A 63 26.25 -1.80 -5.08
N ASP A 64 25.91 -2.14 -6.29
CA ASP A 64 25.37 -1.19 -7.26
C ASP A 64 23.86 -1.42 -7.33
N TYR A 65 23.09 -0.57 -6.68
CA TYR A 65 21.64 -0.61 -6.76
C TYR A 65 21.15 -0.27 -8.17
N LEU A 66 20.35 -1.14 -8.73
CA LEU A 66 19.77 -0.99 -10.08
C LEU A 66 18.45 -0.20 -9.99
N TRP A 67 18.55 1.12 -9.85
CA TRP A 67 17.39 2.00 -9.67
C TRP A 67 16.64 2.33 -10.97
N GLN A 68 17.21 2.04 -12.13
CA GLN A 68 16.72 2.58 -13.41
C GLN A 68 15.23 2.40 -13.63
N ASP A 69 14.70 1.19 -13.47
CA ASP A 69 13.27 0.91 -13.71
C ASP A 69 12.37 1.68 -12.73
N PHE A 70 12.81 1.82 -11.48
CA PHE A 70 12.06 2.59 -10.49
C PHE A 70 12.22 4.10 -10.67
N ASP A 71 13.39 4.57 -11.13
CA ASP A 71 13.63 5.96 -11.52
C ASP A 71 12.67 6.41 -12.63
N GLU A 72 12.44 5.57 -13.64
CA GLU A 72 11.52 5.86 -14.75
C GLU A 72 10.09 6.04 -14.24
N ILE A 73 9.62 5.16 -13.33
CA ILE A 73 8.31 5.28 -12.69
C ILE A 73 8.20 6.58 -11.87
N VAL A 74 9.20 6.90 -11.05
CA VAL A 74 9.21 8.11 -10.21
C VAL A 74 9.26 9.37 -11.08
N ALA A 75 10.06 9.36 -12.14
CA ALA A 75 10.15 10.49 -13.07
C ALA A 75 8.80 10.80 -13.73
N GLU A 76 8.15 9.77 -14.27
CA GLU A 76 6.87 9.97 -14.95
C GLU A 76 5.76 10.32 -13.96
N ALA A 77 5.72 9.69 -12.80
CA ALA A 77 4.76 10.04 -11.74
C ALA A 77 4.90 11.50 -11.30
N ALA A 78 6.14 12.01 -11.18
CA ALA A 78 6.39 13.40 -10.84
C ALA A 78 5.88 14.36 -11.93
N ARG A 79 6.08 14.03 -13.23
CA ARG A 79 5.55 14.83 -14.35
C ARG A 79 4.03 14.91 -14.34
N GLN A 80 3.38 13.83 -13.90
CA GLN A 80 1.92 13.68 -13.91
C GLN A 80 1.25 14.05 -12.59
N ASP A 81 1.99 14.56 -11.61
CA ASP A 81 1.49 14.91 -10.28
C ASP A 81 0.86 13.72 -9.52
N VAL A 82 1.37 12.50 -9.73
CA VAL A 82 0.96 11.28 -9.05
C VAL A 82 1.95 10.98 -7.93
N ALA A 83 1.48 10.85 -6.68
CA ALA A 83 2.32 10.41 -5.57
C ALA A 83 2.64 8.91 -5.68
N ILE A 84 3.83 8.51 -5.27
CA ILE A 84 4.21 7.11 -5.16
C ILE A 84 4.17 6.68 -3.69
N LEU A 85 3.46 5.58 -3.39
CA LEU A 85 3.60 4.82 -2.17
C LEU A 85 4.40 3.54 -2.49
N PRO A 86 5.71 3.52 -2.25
CA PRO A 86 6.49 2.32 -2.49
C PRO A 86 6.15 1.27 -1.44
N MET A 87 5.86 0.06 -1.91
CA MET A 87 5.75 -1.13 -1.09
C MET A 87 7.08 -1.87 -1.17
N ALA A 88 7.94 -1.72 -0.18
CA ALA A 88 9.21 -2.42 -0.11
C ALA A 88 8.97 -3.92 0.11
N PHE A 89 9.41 -4.73 -0.83
CA PHE A 89 9.07 -6.16 -0.88
C PHE A 89 10.15 -6.98 -1.57
N SER A 90 10.07 -8.30 -1.41
CA SER A 90 10.97 -9.32 -1.96
C SER A 90 12.39 -9.31 -1.37
N VAL A 91 13.08 -10.44 -1.45
CA VAL A 91 14.41 -10.63 -0.86
C VAL A 91 15.40 -11.05 -1.93
N PRO A 92 16.55 -10.38 -2.04
CA PRO A 92 17.59 -10.74 -3.00
C PRO A 92 18.12 -12.16 -2.80
N PRO A 93 18.53 -12.84 -3.87
CA PRO A 93 19.07 -14.21 -3.78
C PRO A 93 20.26 -14.34 -2.83
N TRP A 94 21.12 -13.33 -2.75
CA TRP A 94 22.28 -13.36 -1.88
C TRP A 94 21.91 -13.26 -0.39
N VAL A 95 20.89 -12.46 -0.04
CA VAL A 95 20.33 -12.40 1.32
C VAL A 95 19.63 -13.71 1.65
N SER A 96 18.78 -14.20 0.75
CA SER A 96 18.12 -15.51 0.90
C SER A 96 19.12 -16.65 1.14
N ALA A 97 20.25 -16.62 0.46
CA ALA A 97 21.32 -17.60 0.65
C ALA A 97 21.99 -17.51 2.03
N MET A 98 22.15 -16.28 2.57
CA MET A 98 22.63 -16.07 3.95
C MET A 98 21.64 -16.62 4.98
N GLU A 99 20.35 -16.50 4.70
CA GLU A 99 19.25 -17.04 5.51
C GLU A 99 19.02 -18.56 5.30
N GLY A 100 19.88 -19.23 4.55
CA GLY A 100 19.81 -20.66 4.28
C GLY A 100 18.69 -21.07 3.31
N CYS A 101 18.09 -20.11 2.58
CA CYS A 101 17.11 -20.39 1.55
C CYS A 101 17.76 -20.30 0.15
N ARG A 102 17.76 -21.42 -0.60
CA ARG A 102 18.39 -21.51 -1.93
C ARG A 102 17.39 -22.10 -2.92
N LYS A 103 16.62 -21.24 -3.58
CA LYS A 103 15.68 -21.63 -4.65
C LYS A 103 15.76 -20.61 -5.79
N PRO A 104 15.27 -20.98 -7.00
CA PRO A 104 15.29 -20.07 -8.15
C PRO A 104 14.55 -18.74 -7.85
N PRO A 105 14.89 -17.67 -8.59
CA PRO A 105 14.12 -16.41 -8.56
C PRO A 105 12.62 -16.64 -8.77
N GLY A 106 11.77 -15.80 -8.17
CA GLY A 106 10.31 -15.94 -8.20
C GLY A 106 9.76 -17.03 -7.28
N GLY A 107 10.62 -17.69 -6.49
CA GLY A 107 10.26 -18.77 -5.59
C GLY A 107 9.98 -18.29 -4.14
N PRO A 108 9.68 -19.24 -3.23
CA PRO A 108 9.33 -18.93 -1.85
C PRO A 108 10.47 -18.25 -1.05
N CYS A 109 11.71 -18.22 -1.55
CA CYS A 109 12.79 -17.48 -0.93
C CYS A 109 12.63 -15.97 -1.04
N GLU A 110 12.04 -15.46 -2.10
CA GLU A 110 11.82 -14.02 -2.28
C GLU A 110 10.78 -13.44 -1.31
N VAL A 111 9.88 -14.28 -0.83
CA VAL A 111 8.87 -13.90 0.16
C VAL A 111 9.21 -14.41 1.57
N ARG A 112 10.47 -14.78 1.78
CA ARG A 112 11.01 -15.14 3.08
C ARG A 112 11.87 -13.98 3.61
N PRO A 113 11.34 -13.11 4.46
CA PRO A 113 12.06 -11.94 4.96
C PRO A 113 13.30 -12.37 5.76
N PRO A 114 14.33 -11.51 5.84
CA PRO A 114 15.51 -11.79 6.62
C PRO A 114 15.21 -11.86 8.12
N GLN A 115 15.87 -12.77 8.82
CA GLN A 115 15.75 -13.01 10.25
C GLN A 115 17.07 -12.85 11.00
N THR A 116 18.19 -13.03 10.28
CA THR A 116 19.52 -12.83 10.87
C THR A 116 19.87 -11.35 11.01
N GLN A 117 20.74 -11.00 11.96
CA GLN A 117 21.24 -9.64 12.14
C GLN A 117 21.82 -9.06 10.84
N ALA A 118 22.57 -9.87 10.08
CA ALA A 118 23.18 -9.45 8.82
C ALA A 118 22.13 -9.18 7.73
N GLY A 119 21.09 -10.02 7.66
CA GLY A 119 19.98 -9.83 6.72
C GLY A 119 19.12 -8.61 7.05
N LEU A 120 18.83 -8.39 8.32
CA LEU A 120 18.12 -7.20 8.80
C LEU A 120 18.91 -5.90 8.56
N GLU A 121 20.23 -5.94 8.72
CA GLU A 121 21.11 -4.80 8.41
C GLU A 121 21.16 -4.52 6.90
N ALA A 122 21.16 -5.55 6.07
CA ALA A 122 21.04 -5.40 4.62
C ALA A 122 19.72 -4.75 4.21
N TRP A 123 18.61 -5.15 4.84
CA TRP A 123 17.28 -4.57 4.65
C TRP A 123 17.24 -3.09 5.08
N ARG A 124 17.77 -2.79 6.27
CA ARG A 124 17.90 -1.43 6.77
C ARG A 124 18.67 -0.52 5.80
N SER A 125 19.81 -1.02 5.31
CA SER A 125 20.67 -0.28 4.39
C SER A 125 20.02 -0.03 3.03
N PHE A 126 19.24 -1.00 2.52
CA PHE A 126 18.47 -0.85 1.28
C PHE A 126 17.43 0.26 1.41
N LEU A 127 16.68 0.27 2.51
CA LEU A 127 15.65 1.30 2.74
C LEU A 127 16.25 2.68 2.97
N ALA A 128 17.36 2.78 3.72
CA ALA A 128 18.10 4.04 3.84
C ALA A 128 18.51 4.58 2.46
N ALA A 129 19.10 3.73 1.60
CA ALA A 129 19.48 4.12 0.24
C ALA A 129 18.28 4.54 -0.64
N ALA A 130 17.12 3.90 -0.46
CA ALA A 130 15.90 4.28 -1.18
C ALA A 130 15.39 5.66 -0.75
N VAL A 131 15.42 5.96 0.55
CA VAL A 131 15.03 7.27 1.11
C VAL A 131 16.02 8.37 0.71
N ASP A 132 17.33 8.12 0.86
CA ASP A 132 18.39 9.04 0.38
C ASP A 132 18.20 9.38 -1.11
N ARG A 133 17.72 8.43 -1.91
CA ARG A 133 17.48 8.66 -3.32
C ARG A 133 16.20 9.43 -3.61
N TYR A 134 15.05 9.02 -3.07
CA TYR A 134 13.71 9.49 -3.47
C TYR A 134 13.02 10.37 -2.43
N GLY A 135 13.58 10.48 -1.25
CA GLY A 135 13.08 11.36 -0.20
C GLY A 135 13.29 12.83 -0.52
N PRO A 136 12.95 13.74 0.41
CA PRO A 136 13.11 15.18 0.24
C PRO A 136 14.56 15.58 -0.01
N GLY A 137 14.81 16.30 -1.09
CA GLY A 137 16.17 16.71 -1.50
C GLY A 137 17.09 15.57 -1.93
N GLY A 138 16.53 14.38 -2.16
CA GLY A 138 17.28 13.17 -2.47
C GLY A 138 18.07 13.22 -3.76
N VAL A 139 18.98 12.26 -3.92
CA VAL A 139 19.92 12.18 -5.05
C VAL A 139 19.18 12.17 -6.40
N PHE A 140 18.05 11.47 -6.50
CA PHE A 140 17.25 11.44 -7.72
C PHE A 140 16.83 12.83 -8.19
N TRP A 141 16.35 13.68 -7.29
CA TRP A 141 15.88 15.03 -7.60
C TRP A 141 17.03 15.94 -8.00
N THR A 142 18.17 15.80 -7.34
CA THR A 142 19.40 16.54 -7.69
C THR A 142 19.89 16.20 -9.08
N LEU A 143 19.80 14.93 -9.49
CA LEU A 143 20.19 14.47 -10.83
C LEU A 143 19.16 14.83 -11.92
N ASN A 144 17.93 15.14 -11.53
CA ASN A 144 16.82 15.45 -12.43
C ASN A 144 16.18 16.83 -12.15
N PRO A 145 16.94 17.94 -12.19
CA PRO A 145 16.49 19.26 -11.72
C PRO A 145 15.38 19.89 -12.57
N THR A 146 15.04 19.29 -13.71
CA THR A 146 13.93 19.74 -14.58
C THR A 146 12.60 19.09 -14.25
N LEU A 147 12.60 18.04 -13.41
CA LEU A 147 11.38 17.42 -12.93
C LEU A 147 10.78 18.24 -11.77
N PRO A 148 9.45 18.31 -11.67
CA PRO A 148 8.82 18.77 -10.44
C PRO A 148 9.25 17.86 -9.29
N GLU A 149 9.84 18.41 -8.23
CA GLU A 149 10.21 17.62 -7.07
C GLU A 149 8.94 17.14 -6.38
N ARG A 150 8.75 15.80 -6.32
CA ARG A 150 7.65 15.13 -5.65
C ARG A 150 8.20 13.99 -4.79
N PRO A 151 8.84 14.31 -3.64
CA PRO A 151 9.55 13.34 -2.85
C PRO A 151 8.61 12.32 -2.23
N ILE A 152 9.11 11.11 -2.08
CA ILE A 152 8.40 10.02 -1.40
C ILE A 152 8.52 10.26 0.11
N ARG A 153 7.36 10.33 0.79
CA ARG A 153 7.26 10.62 2.22
C ARG A 153 6.66 9.49 3.04
N ALA A 154 6.06 8.49 2.39
CA ALA A 154 5.49 7.33 3.05
C ALA A 154 6.04 6.05 2.42
N TRP A 155 6.39 5.08 3.25
CA TRP A 155 7.05 3.83 2.85
C TRP A 155 6.31 2.65 3.44
N GLN A 156 5.73 1.80 2.61
CA GLN A 156 5.03 0.61 3.07
C GLN A 156 5.99 -0.57 3.19
N ILE A 157 5.98 -1.22 4.35
CA ILE A 157 6.93 -2.27 4.70
C ILE A 157 6.28 -3.64 4.57
N TRP A 158 6.63 -4.34 3.50
CA TRP A 158 6.12 -5.65 3.14
C TRP A 158 4.69 -5.65 2.62
N ASN A 159 4.13 -6.85 2.30
CA ASN A 159 2.78 -7.10 1.85
C ASN A 159 2.18 -8.30 2.54
N GLU A 160 0.97 -8.20 3.06
CA GLU A 160 0.20 -9.31 3.66
C GLU A 160 1.04 -10.28 4.52
N GLN A 161 1.88 -9.72 5.38
CA GLN A 161 2.82 -10.44 6.26
C GLN A 161 2.13 -11.43 7.20
N ASN A 162 0.83 -11.35 7.31
CA ASN A 162 -0.01 -12.30 8.04
C ASN A 162 -0.44 -13.51 7.19
N SER A 163 -0.01 -13.58 5.91
CA SER A 163 -0.35 -14.64 4.96
C SER A 163 0.88 -15.46 4.54
N PRO A 164 0.81 -16.80 4.55
CA PRO A 164 1.91 -17.66 4.12
C PRO A 164 2.23 -17.54 2.61
N GLY A 165 1.34 -16.96 1.81
CA GLY A 165 1.60 -16.64 0.41
C GLY A 165 2.64 -15.53 0.23
N PHE A 166 2.74 -14.63 1.21
CA PHE A 166 3.63 -13.46 1.17
C PHE A 166 4.67 -13.43 2.28
N TYR A 167 4.65 -14.40 3.21
CA TYR A 167 5.58 -14.45 4.33
C TYR A 167 5.96 -15.91 4.63
N GLN A 168 7.10 -16.34 4.14
CA GLN A 168 7.56 -17.73 4.23
C GLN A 168 8.61 -17.90 5.36
N PRO A 169 8.71 -19.10 5.95
CA PRO A 169 7.88 -20.29 5.71
C PRO A 169 6.47 -20.21 6.28
N ARG A 170 6.22 -19.29 7.17
CA ARG A 170 4.92 -18.96 7.78
C ARG A 170 4.96 -17.56 8.40
N PRO A 171 3.85 -16.84 8.50
CA PRO A 171 3.75 -15.60 9.26
C PRO A 171 4.27 -15.76 10.69
N ASP A 172 5.15 -14.85 11.08
CA ASP A 172 5.63 -14.73 12.46
C ASP A 172 5.65 -13.24 12.86
N VAL A 173 5.01 -12.92 13.97
CA VAL A 173 4.83 -11.52 14.41
C VAL A 173 6.13 -10.92 14.93
N SER A 174 6.95 -11.72 15.64
CA SER A 174 8.21 -11.24 16.19
C SER A 174 9.25 -11.00 15.09
N ASP A 175 9.28 -11.89 14.07
CA ASP A 175 10.15 -11.72 12.90
C ASP A 175 9.74 -10.48 12.10
N TYR A 176 8.43 -10.25 11.92
CA TYR A 176 7.95 -9.04 11.25
C TYR A 176 8.23 -7.77 12.08
N ALA A 177 8.11 -7.81 13.39
CA ALA A 177 8.47 -6.69 14.26
C ALA A 177 9.95 -6.30 14.13
N ALA A 178 10.84 -7.29 14.05
CA ALA A 178 12.26 -7.05 13.80
C ALA A 178 12.52 -6.44 12.40
N LEU A 179 11.86 -6.97 11.37
CA LEU A 179 11.92 -6.44 10.00
C LEU A 179 11.43 -4.99 9.93
N LEU A 180 10.30 -4.70 10.57
CA LEU A 180 9.70 -3.36 10.63
C LEU A 180 10.59 -2.37 11.37
N SER A 181 11.15 -2.79 12.53
CA SER A 181 12.06 -1.95 13.31
C SER A 181 13.35 -1.62 12.55
N ALA A 182 13.91 -2.59 11.84
CA ALA A 182 15.07 -2.37 10.98
C ALA A 182 14.75 -1.41 9.82
N ALA A 183 13.58 -1.57 9.20
CA ALA A 183 13.07 -0.68 8.15
C ALA A 183 12.93 0.76 8.67
N SER A 184 12.22 0.93 9.77
CA SER A 184 11.99 2.23 10.41
C SER A 184 13.29 2.93 10.76
N ALA A 185 14.27 2.20 11.32
CA ALA A 185 15.57 2.75 11.63
C ALA A 185 16.36 3.22 10.40
N GLY A 186 16.26 2.50 9.27
CA GLY A 186 16.87 2.91 8.01
C GLY A 186 16.19 4.15 7.40
N ILE A 187 14.86 4.15 7.34
CA ILE A 187 14.06 5.23 6.77
C ILE A 187 14.26 6.52 7.55
N ARG A 188 14.12 6.48 8.88
CA ARG A 188 14.21 7.67 9.75
C ARG A 188 15.63 8.19 9.95
N ALA A 189 16.63 7.42 9.59
CA ALA A 189 18.01 7.91 9.56
C ALA A 189 18.21 8.95 8.44
N GLU A 190 17.50 8.80 7.31
CA GLU A 190 17.59 9.69 6.14
C GLU A 190 16.48 10.74 6.13
N ASP A 191 15.24 10.38 6.49
CA ASP A 191 14.11 11.30 6.64
C ASP A 191 13.37 11.02 7.97
N PRO A 192 13.65 11.79 9.04
CA PRO A 192 12.98 11.63 10.33
C PRO A 192 11.47 11.89 10.29
N GLU A 193 10.95 12.59 9.25
CA GLU A 193 9.53 12.91 9.08
C GLU A 193 8.82 11.93 8.15
N ALA A 194 9.52 10.91 7.60
CA ALA A 194 8.92 9.92 6.73
C ALA A 194 7.91 9.04 7.50
N GLU A 195 6.75 8.81 6.88
CA GLU A 195 5.72 7.91 7.42
C GLU A 195 6.08 6.44 7.09
N VAL A 196 6.20 5.61 8.11
CA VAL A 196 6.41 4.16 7.98
C VAL A 196 5.06 3.46 8.10
N VAL A 197 4.65 2.77 7.03
CA VAL A 197 3.33 2.13 6.95
C VAL A 197 3.49 0.61 7.00
N LEU A 198 2.69 -0.06 7.81
CA LEU A 198 2.67 -1.53 7.87
C LEU A 198 2.36 -2.13 6.49
N GLY A 199 2.79 -3.36 6.23
CA GLY A 199 2.26 -4.17 5.14
C GLY A 199 0.75 -4.38 5.30
N GLY A 200 0.03 -4.44 4.18
CA GLY A 200 -1.43 -4.53 4.21
C GLY A 200 -1.93 -5.81 4.89
N LEU A 201 -2.70 -5.68 5.96
CA LEU A 201 -3.23 -6.82 6.69
C LEU A 201 -4.50 -7.36 6.05
N TYR A 202 -4.48 -8.62 5.66
CA TYR A 202 -5.62 -9.34 5.10
C TYR A 202 -6.37 -10.13 6.18
N ARG A 203 -7.71 -10.10 6.13
CA ARG A 203 -8.55 -10.71 7.16
C ARG A 203 -8.40 -12.23 7.27
N PHE A 204 -8.39 -12.90 6.11
CA PHE A 204 -8.31 -14.36 6.01
C PHE A 204 -7.14 -14.72 5.11
N PRO A 205 -5.95 -14.92 5.69
CA PRO A 205 -4.77 -15.26 4.88
C PRO A 205 -5.01 -16.52 4.08
N LEU A 206 -4.58 -16.48 2.82
CA LEU A 206 -4.62 -17.63 1.92
C LEU A 206 -3.67 -18.72 2.44
N GLY A 207 -4.15 -19.96 2.45
CA GLY A 207 -3.40 -21.12 2.95
C GLY A 207 -4.29 -21.99 3.81
N GLY A 208 -4.87 -23.03 3.21
CA GLY A 208 -5.95 -23.85 3.81
C GLY A 208 -5.60 -24.59 5.09
N ASP A 209 -4.33 -24.71 5.50
CA ASP A 209 -3.87 -25.60 6.55
C ASP A 209 -3.23 -24.89 7.75
N GLY A 210 -3.67 -23.67 8.06
CA GLY A 210 -3.41 -23.06 9.36
C GLY A 210 -2.11 -22.26 9.48
N GLY A 211 -1.41 -21.96 8.40
CA GLY A 211 -0.18 -21.14 8.46
C GLY A 211 -0.39 -19.63 8.60
N GLY A 212 -1.58 -19.12 8.30
CA GLY A 212 -1.88 -17.68 8.33
C GLY A 212 -2.41 -17.20 9.68
N ILE A 213 -2.21 -15.92 9.98
CA ILE A 213 -2.72 -15.24 11.17
C ILE A 213 -3.78 -14.23 10.73
N ARG A 214 -4.96 -14.21 11.39
CA ARG A 214 -5.97 -13.18 11.08
C ARG A 214 -5.39 -11.79 11.24
N GLY A 215 -5.72 -10.86 10.34
CA GLY A 215 -5.16 -9.51 10.38
C GLY A 215 -5.35 -8.80 11.73
N THR A 216 -6.53 -8.96 12.37
CA THR A 216 -6.78 -8.41 13.73
C THR A 216 -5.88 -9.05 14.79
N ASP A 217 -5.74 -10.38 14.75
CA ASP A 217 -4.92 -11.10 15.72
C ASP A 217 -3.43 -10.83 15.51
N PHE A 218 -3.04 -10.58 14.26
CA PHE A 218 -1.67 -10.16 13.92
C PHE A 218 -1.38 -8.77 14.50
N LEU A 219 -2.26 -7.81 14.29
CA LEU A 219 -2.09 -6.44 14.78
C LEU A 219 -2.04 -6.39 16.32
N GLU A 220 -2.94 -7.08 17.00
CA GLU A 220 -2.92 -7.18 18.48
C GLU A 220 -1.60 -7.78 19.01
N ARG A 221 -1.11 -8.86 18.37
CA ARG A 221 0.17 -9.45 18.74
C ARG A 221 1.37 -8.58 18.38
N LEU A 222 1.25 -7.77 17.33
CA LEU A 222 2.28 -6.80 16.94
C LEU A 222 2.41 -5.72 18.00
N TYR A 223 1.32 -5.13 18.46
CA TYR A 223 1.33 -4.17 19.57
C TYR A 223 1.85 -4.76 20.89
N ALA A 224 1.80 -6.08 21.07
CA ALA A 224 2.40 -6.73 22.21
C ALA A 224 3.94 -6.85 22.14
N GLN A 225 4.57 -6.49 20.99
CA GLN A 225 6.03 -6.48 20.86
C GLN A 225 6.59 -5.21 21.52
N PRO A 226 7.63 -5.32 22.35
CA PRO A 226 8.16 -4.16 23.09
C PRO A 226 8.62 -3.03 22.17
N GLY A 227 8.07 -1.83 22.35
CA GLY A 227 8.48 -0.60 21.65
C GLY A 227 8.11 -0.55 20.17
N ILE A 228 7.24 -1.43 19.71
CA ILE A 228 6.89 -1.53 18.28
C ILE A 228 6.09 -0.31 17.79
N GLU A 229 5.35 0.33 18.67
CA GLU A 229 4.58 1.55 18.38
C GLU A 229 5.46 2.69 17.85
N ALA A 230 6.72 2.73 18.24
CA ALA A 230 7.67 3.70 17.72
C ALA A 230 8.20 3.38 16.32
N ALA A 231 7.88 2.21 15.76
CA ALA A 231 8.43 1.75 14.49
C ALA A 231 7.52 2.00 13.27
N PHE A 232 6.29 2.48 13.46
CA PHE A 232 5.37 2.78 12.35
C PHE A 232 4.45 3.95 12.67
N ASP A 233 3.88 4.55 11.62
CA ASP A 233 2.98 5.71 11.65
C ASP A 233 1.65 5.41 10.94
N GLY A 234 1.51 4.21 10.40
CA GLY A 234 0.30 3.84 9.68
C GLY A 234 0.02 2.35 9.63
N VAL A 235 -1.26 2.00 9.79
CA VAL A 235 -1.75 0.62 9.71
C VAL A 235 -2.43 0.39 8.38
N ALA A 236 -1.83 -0.43 7.51
CA ALA A 236 -2.41 -0.77 6.23
C ALA A 236 -3.36 -1.97 6.33
N VAL A 237 -4.47 -1.89 5.60
CA VAL A 237 -5.55 -2.88 5.63
C VAL A 237 -5.98 -3.23 4.20
N HIS A 238 -6.15 -4.52 3.93
CA HIS A 238 -6.75 -5.08 2.72
C HIS A 238 -8.16 -5.63 3.06
N PRO A 239 -9.21 -4.79 3.12
CA PRO A 239 -10.51 -5.17 3.66
C PRO A 239 -11.40 -5.87 2.63
N TYR A 240 -10.85 -6.80 1.85
CA TYR A 240 -11.60 -7.55 0.85
C TYR A 240 -12.81 -8.26 1.45
N SER A 241 -13.95 -8.10 0.81
CA SER A 241 -15.20 -8.73 1.23
C SER A 241 -16.22 -8.74 0.10
N ALA A 242 -16.96 -9.83 -0.03
CA ALA A 242 -18.10 -9.92 -0.93
C ALA A 242 -19.19 -8.86 -0.66
N ARG A 243 -19.30 -8.41 0.59
CA ARG A 243 -20.31 -7.42 1.03
C ARG A 243 -19.64 -6.17 1.58
N LEU A 244 -20.18 -5.00 1.23
CA LEU A 244 -19.70 -3.71 1.77
C LEU A 244 -19.73 -3.67 3.31
N LEU A 245 -20.70 -4.32 3.94
CA LEU A 245 -20.75 -4.41 5.40
C LEU A 245 -19.52 -5.14 5.98
N GLY A 246 -19.07 -6.20 5.32
CA GLY A 246 -17.86 -6.93 5.72
C GLY A 246 -16.59 -6.07 5.59
N MET A 247 -16.46 -5.34 4.48
CA MET A 247 -15.38 -4.37 4.28
C MET A 247 -15.37 -3.32 5.40
N ARG A 248 -16.50 -2.67 5.65
CA ARG A 248 -16.67 -1.65 6.70
C ARG A 248 -16.35 -2.19 8.10
N SER A 249 -16.77 -3.42 8.39
CA SER A 249 -16.51 -4.07 9.67
C SER A 249 -15.02 -4.34 9.89
N GLN A 250 -14.29 -4.74 8.85
CA GLN A 250 -12.86 -4.95 8.92
C GLN A 250 -12.11 -3.67 9.25
N VAL A 251 -12.37 -2.59 8.51
CA VAL A 251 -11.74 -1.28 8.75
C VAL A 251 -12.01 -0.80 10.17
N ARG A 252 -13.27 -0.81 10.62
CA ARG A 252 -13.62 -0.37 11.99
C ARG A 252 -12.91 -1.19 13.08
N ARG A 253 -12.77 -2.50 12.87
CA ARG A 253 -12.06 -3.36 13.85
C ARG A 253 -10.58 -3.00 13.93
N MET A 254 -9.92 -2.76 12.77
CA MET A 254 -8.52 -2.32 12.78
C MET A 254 -8.37 -0.96 13.47
N THR A 255 -9.23 0.02 13.15
CA THR A 255 -9.23 1.31 13.85
C THR A 255 -9.44 1.14 15.36
N SER A 256 -10.38 0.27 15.77
CA SER A 256 -10.64 0.05 17.20
C SER A 256 -9.44 -0.56 17.93
N ILE A 257 -8.61 -1.38 17.27
CA ILE A 257 -7.38 -1.93 17.85
C ILE A 257 -6.36 -0.79 18.02
N VAL A 258 -6.14 0.00 16.98
CA VAL A 258 -5.24 1.17 17.04
C VAL A 258 -5.64 2.12 18.18
N ASP A 259 -6.93 2.47 18.28
CA ASP A 259 -7.46 3.33 19.34
C ASP A 259 -7.26 2.72 20.74
N ALA A 260 -7.45 1.40 20.88
CA ALA A 260 -7.29 0.70 22.15
C ALA A 260 -5.85 0.67 22.66
N HIS A 261 -4.88 0.75 21.76
CA HIS A 261 -3.45 0.85 22.09
C HIS A 261 -2.96 2.30 22.28
N GLY A 262 -3.86 3.28 22.17
CA GLY A 262 -3.53 4.70 22.34
C GLY A 262 -2.94 5.37 21.10
N ASP A 263 -2.83 4.65 19.99
CA ASP A 263 -2.24 5.09 18.72
C ASP A 263 -3.27 5.74 17.77
N GLY A 264 -4.32 6.36 18.29
CA GLY A 264 -5.37 6.95 17.46
C GLY A 264 -4.91 8.05 16.48
N GLN A 265 -3.67 8.52 16.59
CA GLN A 265 -3.05 9.44 15.63
C GLN A 265 -2.50 8.70 14.41
N GLU A 266 -2.23 7.40 14.52
CA GLU A 266 -1.75 6.58 13.43
C GLU A 266 -2.80 6.44 12.33
N GLY A 267 -2.34 6.60 11.08
CA GLY A 267 -3.24 6.59 9.93
C GLY A 267 -3.71 5.18 9.55
N ILE A 268 -4.98 5.05 9.16
CA ILE A 268 -5.49 3.83 8.51
C ILE A 268 -5.31 3.98 7.00
N TRP A 269 -4.55 3.08 6.41
CA TRP A 269 -4.24 3.06 4.98
C TRP A 269 -4.96 1.90 4.31
N ILE A 270 -5.93 2.18 3.45
CA ILE A 270 -6.58 1.14 2.64
C ILE A 270 -5.73 0.96 1.38
N THR A 271 -4.66 0.16 1.52
CA THR A 271 -3.66 -0.01 0.46
C THR A 271 -4.11 -0.98 -0.64
N GLU A 272 -5.19 -1.74 -0.39
CA GLU A 272 -5.90 -2.49 -1.42
C GLU A 272 -7.38 -2.63 -1.05
N VAL A 273 -8.26 -2.34 -2.00
CA VAL A 273 -9.68 -2.69 -1.97
C VAL A 273 -10.19 -2.85 -3.40
N GLY A 274 -10.95 -3.90 -3.67
CA GLY A 274 -11.44 -4.12 -5.04
C GLY A 274 -12.49 -5.23 -5.16
N TRP A 275 -13.10 -5.28 -6.31
CA TRP A 275 -14.00 -6.33 -6.80
C TRP A 275 -13.72 -6.55 -8.28
N ALA A 276 -13.98 -7.76 -8.76
CA ALA A 276 -13.78 -8.11 -10.17
C ALA A 276 -15.00 -7.81 -11.03
N SER A 277 -14.75 -7.49 -12.29
CA SER A 277 -15.75 -7.31 -13.35
C SER A 277 -16.05 -8.59 -14.10
N GLY A 278 -15.20 -9.63 -13.95
CA GLY A 278 -15.26 -10.88 -14.71
C GLY A 278 -14.50 -12.00 -14.02
N GLY A 279 -14.19 -13.04 -14.78
CA GLY A 279 -13.56 -14.26 -14.28
C GLY A 279 -14.57 -15.32 -13.86
N GLY A 280 -14.07 -16.37 -13.20
CA GLY A 280 -14.90 -17.48 -12.73
C GLY A 280 -15.87 -17.14 -11.60
N PRO A 281 -16.63 -18.11 -11.10
CA PRO A 281 -17.55 -17.91 -9.98
C PRO A 281 -16.73 -17.64 -8.68
N HIS A 282 -16.66 -16.39 -8.29
CA HIS A 282 -15.99 -15.96 -7.06
C HIS A 282 -16.83 -14.90 -6.32
N PRO A 283 -16.86 -14.88 -4.97
CA PRO A 283 -17.66 -13.91 -4.22
C PRO A 283 -17.30 -12.45 -4.45
N LEU A 284 -16.11 -12.14 -4.96
CA LEU A 284 -15.70 -10.80 -5.33
C LEU A 284 -15.99 -10.44 -6.80
N ASN A 285 -16.35 -11.42 -7.65
CA ASN A 285 -16.81 -11.13 -9.01
C ASN A 285 -18.24 -10.55 -8.98
N ARG A 286 -18.43 -9.39 -9.55
CA ARG A 286 -19.68 -8.62 -9.53
C ARG A 286 -20.18 -8.24 -10.92
N GLY A 287 -19.47 -8.64 -11.97
CA GLY A 287 -19.70 -8.11 -13.31
C GLY A 287 -19.28 -6.64 -13.41
N PRO A 288 -19.21 -6.08 -14.63
CA PRO A 288 -18.72 -4.71 -14.86
C PRO A 288 -19.51 -3.64 -14.10
N GLU A 289 -20.83 -3.67 -14.17
CA GLU A 289 -21.72 -2.71 -13.49
C GLU A 289 -21.67 -2.89 -11.97
N GLY A 290 -21.61 -4.15 -11.52
CA GLY A 290 -21.50 -4.45 -10.09
C GLY A 290 -20.16 -4.02 -9.50
N GLN A 291 -19.06 -4.13 -10.25
CA GLN A 291 -17.75 -3.60 -9.89
C GLN A 291 -17.82 -2.07 -9.70
N ALA A 292 -18.37 -1.36 -10.69
CA ALA A 292 -18.54 0.09 -10.64
C ALA A 292 -19.41 0.54 -9.45
N GLU A 293 -20.53 -0.14 -9.20
CA GLU A 293 -21.38 0.13 -8.03
C GLU A 293 -20.63 -0.07 -6.70
N ARG A 294 -19.83 -1.16 -6.61
CA ARG A 294 -19.03 -1.43 -5.41
C ARG A 294 -17.99 -0.35 -5.16
N LEU A 295 -17.26 0.07 -6.20
CA LEU A 295 -16.31 1.17 -6.12
C LEU A 295 -17.02 2.44 -5.61
N ARG A 296 -18.08 2.88 -6.28
CA ARG A 296 -18.81 4.07 -5.91
C ARG A 296 -19.26 4.07 -4.44
N ARG A 297 -19.84 2.95 -3.97
CA ARG A 297 -20.35 2.83 -2.60
C ARG A 297 -19.24 2.68 -1.55
N ALA A 298 -18.14 2.04 -1.91
CA ALA A 298 -16.97 1.91 -1.03
C ALA A 298 -16.28 3.26 -0.86
N PHE A 299 -15.95 3.94 -1.97
CA PHE A 299 -15.27 5.24 -1.94
C PHE A 299 -16.12 6.30 -1.24
N ALA A 300 -17.43 6.38 -1.53
CA ALA A 300 -18.32 7.28 -0.81
C ALA A 300 -18.31 7.02 0.72
N TRP A 301 -18.24 5.76 1.15
CA TRP A 301 -18.16 5.43 2.57
C TRP A 301 -16.81 5.82 3.18
N PHE A 302 -15.71 5.55 2.50
CA PHE A 302 -14.37 5.91 2.95
C PHE A 302 -14.23 7.43 3.08
N THR A 303 -14.68 8.19 2.07
CA THR A 303 -14.66 9.65 2.09
C THR A 303 -15.47 10.21 3.27
N ALA A 304 -16.69 9.71 3.45
CA ALA A 304 -17.57 10.17 4.53
C ALA A 304 -17.06 9.79 5.94
N ARG A 305 -16.17 8.80 6.04
CA ARG A 305 -15.59 8.35 7.32
C ARG A 305 -14.12 8.71 7.48
N ARG A 306 -13.52 9.38 6.50
CA ARG A 306 -12.10 9.71 6.46
C ARG A 306 -11.59 10.29 7.78
N ALA A 307 -12.18 11.38 8.21
CA ALA A 307 -11.77 12.05 9.46
C ALA A 307 -12.05 11.21 10.72
N ALA A 308 -13.22 10.56 10.77
CA ALA A 308 -13.65 9.81 11.96
C ALA A 308 -12.87 8.49 12.17
N LEU A 309 -12.26 7.93 11.13
CA LEU A 309 -11.47 6.70 11.18
C LEU A 309 -10.00 6.95 10.81
N ASN A 310 -9.58 8.20 10.76
CA ASN A 310 -8.22 8.63 10.37
C ASN A 310 -7.70 7.92 9.09
N ILE A 311 -8.56 7.83 8.03
CA ILE A 311 -8.17 7.15 6.78
C ILE A 311 -7.31 8.10 5.94
N ARG A 312 -6.08 7.67 5.62
CA ARG A 312 -5.07 8.44 4.89
C ARG A 312 -5.10 8.19 3.38
N LEU A 313 -5.37 6.97 2.97
CA LEU A 313 -5.36 6.51 1.58
C LEU A 313 -6.46 5.49 1.34
N VAL A 314 -7.03 5.50 0.13
CA VAL A 314 -7.85 4.40 -0.41
C VAL A 314 -7.36 4.06 -1.81
N ALA A 315 -6.65 2.96 -1.95
CA ALA A 315 -6.14 2.47 -3.22
C ALA A 315 -7.02 1.34 -3.79
N TRP A 316 -7.49 1.54 -5.02
CA TRP A 316 -8.24 0.51 -5.73
C TRP A 316 -7.31 -0.56 -6.31
N TYR A 317 -7.60 -1.81 -6.06
CA TYR A 317 -6.95 -2.95 -6.66
C TYR A 317 -7.86 -3.56 -7.76
N ALA A 318 -7.51 -3.44 -9.05
CA ALA A 318 -6.23 -3.00 -9.55
C ALA A 318 -6.36 -1.88 -10.60
N TRP A 319 -5.23 -1.36 -11.10
CA TRP A 319 -5.23 -0.39 -12.19
C TRP A 319 -5.77 -0.96 -13.49
N ARG A 320 -5.25 -2.09 -13.93
CA ARG A 320 -5.59 -2.75 -15.20
C ARG A 320 -5.71 -4.26 -15.00
N ASP A 321 -6.56 -4.90 -15.79
CA ASP A 321 -6.65 -6.37 -15.86
C ASP A 321 -5.35 -6.99 -16.36
N THR A 322 -5.11 -8.24 -15.96
CA THR A 322 -3.96 -9.02 -16.41
C THR A 322 -4.41 -10.27 -17.18
N LYS A 323 -3.53 -10.80 -18.06
CA LYS A 323 -3.73 -12.10 -18.72
C LYS A 323 -2.80 -13.13 -18.07
N GLY A 324 -3.36 -14.26 -17.64
CA GLY A 324 -2.58 -15.31 -16.97
C GLY A 324 -2.12 -14.89 -15.56
N ASP A 325 -1.16 -15.50 -15.00
CA ASP A 325 -0.36 -15.26 -13.77
C ASP A 325 -0.91 -14.31 -12.67
N ALA A 326 -2.23 -14.14 -12.60
CA ALA A 326 -2.83 -13.43 -11.48
C ALA A 326 -2.66 -14.25 -10.20
N VAL A 327 -2.32 -13.58 -9.11
CA VAL A 327 -2.18 -14.18 -7.78
C VAL A 327 -3.46 -14.90 -7.36
N CYS A 328 -4.59 -14.56 -7.97
CA CYS A 328 -5.90 -15.16 -7.71
C CYS A 328 -6.85 -14.99 -8.91
N ASP A 329 -7.81 -15.90 -9.08
CA ASP A 329 -8.75 -15.94 -10.22
C ASP A 329 -9.55 -14.64 -10.44
N TRP A 330 -9.96 -13.97 -9.36
CA TRP A 330 -10.69 -12.71 -9.45
C TRP A 330 -9.75 -11.51 -9.67
N CYS A 331 -8.50 -11.61 -9.26
CA CYS A 331 -7.51 -10.53 -9.36
C CYS A 331 -7.28 -10.10 -10.81
N ALA A 332 -7.22 -11.07 -11.73
CA ALA A 332 -6.99 -10.81 -13.14
C ALA A 332 -8.04 -9.88 -13.78
N ASN A 333 -9.22 -9.76 -13.16
CA ASN A 333 -10.36 -8.99 -13.69
C ASN A 333 -10.76 -7.84 -12.74
N SER A 334 -9.89 -7.42 -11.85
CA SER A 334 -10.17 -6.37 -10.85
C SER A 334 -9.80 -4.96 -11.31
N GLY A 335 -9.18 -4.82 -12.48
CA GLY A 335 -8.75 -3.55 -13.04
C GLY A 335 -9.87 -2.53 -13.22
N LEU A 336 -9.49 -1.23 -13.16
CA LEU A 336 -10.32 -0.13 -13.65
C LEU A 336 -10.37 -0.10 -15.19
N LEU A 337 -9.35 -0.66 -15.80
CA LEU A 337 -9.20 -0.82 -17.24
C LEU A 337 -9.19 -2.31 -17.59
N GLU A 338 -9.64 -2.64 -18.80
CA GLU A 338 -9.42 -3.95 -19.41
C GLU A 338 -7.93 -4.17 -19.69
N PHE A 339 -7.56 -5.40 -20.05
CA PHE A 339 -6.17 -5.74 -20.38
C PHE A 339 -5.58 -4.86 -21.50
N ASP A 340 -6.37 -4.51 -22.50
CA ASP A 340 -5.99 -3.66 -23.64
C ASP A 340 -6.07 -2.16 -23.32
N SER A 341 -6.24 -1.81 -22.04
CA SER A 341 -6.41 -0.46 -21.54
C SER A 341 -7.73 0.24 -21.89
N THR A 342 -8.73 -0.48 -22.37
CA THR A 342 -10.09 0.04 -22.55
C THR A 342 -10.70 0.35 -21.17
N PRO A 343 -11.27 1.56 -20.97
CA PRO A 343 -11.90 1.92 -19.70
C PRO A 343 -13.12 1.09 -19.36
N LYS A 344 -13.21 0.59 -18.13
CA LYS A 344 -14.40 -0.07 -17.60
C LYS A 344 -15.37 0.94 -16.97
N PRO A 345 -16.63 0.57 -16.72
CA PRO A 345 -17.57 1.39 -15.95
C PRO A 345 -17.01 1.84 -14.59
N ALA A 346 -16.19 1.00 -13.94
CA ALA A 346 -15.52 1.33 -12.68
C ALA A 346 -14.54 2.51 -12.80
N TRP A 347 -13.85 2.67 -13.94
CA TRP A 347 -12.99 3.83 -14.19
C TRP A 347 -13.80 5.12 -14.21
N LEU A 348 -14.95 5.13 -14.85
CA LEU A 348 -15.83 6.31 -14.88
C LEU A 348 -16.34 6.70 -13.49
N GLU A 349 -16.63 5.71 -12.63
CA GLU A 349 -16.97 5.97 -11.23
C GLU A 349 -15.77 6.48 -10.43
N PHE A 350 -14.55 5.98 -10.68
CA PHE A 350 -13.32 6.47 -10.05
C PHE A 350 -13.09 7.96 -10.37
N LEU A 351 -13.23 8.36 -11.64
CA LEU A 351 -13.10 9.73 -12.08
C LEU A 351 -14.07 10.71 -11.39
N ARG A 352 -15.26 10.26 -10.96
CA ARG A 352 -16.21 11.08 -10.20
C ARG A 352 -15.66 11.49 -8.83
N PHE A 353 -14.79 10.68 -8.23
CA PHE A 353 -14.17 10.99 -6.94
C PHE A 353 -12.93 11.85 -7.08
N THR A 354 -12.15 11.65 -8.13
CA THR A 354 -10.91 12.40 -8.37
C THR A 354 -11.15 13.73 -9.10
N GLY A 355 -12.27 13.84 -9.85
CA GLY A 355 -12.53 14.97 -10.73
C GLY A 355 -11.64 14.98 -11.99
N GLY A 356 -11.07 13.83 -12.35
CA GLY A 356 -10.28 13.62 -13.56
C GLY A 356 -11.12 13.50 -14.84
N ARG A 357 -10.42 13.22 -15.95
CA ARG A 357 -11.01 13.12 -17.30
C ARG A 357 -10.75 11.77 -17.93
#